data_6c2e5b2d94f11201fc2b35cc008fddee
#
_entry.id   6c2e5b2d94f11201fc2b35cc008fddee
#
_cell.length_a   1.000
_cell.length_b   1.000
_cell.length_c   1.000
_cell.angle_alpha   90.00
_cell.angle_beta   90.00
_cell.angle_gamma   90.00
#
_symmetry.space_group_name_H-M   'P 1'
#
loop_
_entity.id
_entity.type
_entity.pdbx_description
1 polymer ?
#
loop_
_entity_poly.entity_id
_entity_poly.type
_entity_poly.pdbx_seq_one_letter_code
_entity_poly.pdbx_strand_id
1 'polypeptide(L)'
;MAREGHEVILLEKNSSLGGRARQLVRDGFRFDMGPTFYWMPDLIERFFADFGQKPQDHFTLRRLDPSYEIVFAEGNRIALPAGEQAVTALFEEIEPGSGKFLRKFLRSAEFNYRTAVEKVIQKPGRSPLELVMPETIVRLPQFVRSVAHTIRRGVKDVRLRRVLEFPALFLGARPEQTPSFYRLMNYADMGLGTWHIEGGMAQLVAAMERLARTLGVEILPDHPVRKILVEGNHVRGEATDRGRF
;
A
#
# COMPACT_ATOMS: atom_id res chain seq x y z
N MET A 1 -13.40 -17.15 -5.02
CA MET A 1 -14.53 -17.93 -4.44
C MET A 1 -15.83 -17.62 -5.20
N ALA A 2 -16.50 -16.45 -5.04
CA ALA A 2 -17.76 -16.17 -5.78
C ALA A 2 -17.61 -16.32 -7.30
N ARG A 3 -16.54 -15.81 -7.91
CA ARG A 3 -16.21 -16.00 -9.33
C ARG A 3 -16.08 -17.49 -9.73
N GLU A 4 -15.74 -18.35 -8.79
CA GLU A 4 -15.57 -19.80 -9.01
C GLU A 4 -16.86 -20.60 -8.71
N GLY A 5 -17.98 -19.88 -8.49
CA GLY A 5 -19.29 -20.48 -8.28
C GLY A 5 -19.62 -20.85 -6.84
N HIS A 6 -18.80 -20.41 -5.87
CA HIS A 6 -19.14 -20.59 -4.46
C HIS A 6 -20.18 -19.57 -4.02
N GLU A 7 -21.12 -20.00 -3.20
CA GLU A 7 -21.96 -19.10 -2.40
C GLU A 7 -21.10 -18.42 -1.35
N VAL A 8 -21.15 -17.08 -1.29
CA VAL A 8 -20.28 -16.29 -0.39
C VAL A 8 -21.12 -15.30 0.40
N ILE A 9 -20.98 -15.36 1.72
CA ILE A 9 -21.54 -14.38 2.65
C ILE A 9 -20.39 -13.62 3.28
N LEU A 10 -20.43 -12.29 3.25
CA LEU A 10 -19.46 -11.40 3.89
C LEU A 10 -20.10 -10.73 5.09
N LEU A 11 -19.56 -11.00 6.28
CA LEU A 11 -20.03 -10.41 7.53
C LEU A 11 -19.14 -9.23 7.91
N GLU A 12 -19.72 -8.04 8.09
CA GLU A 12 -19.02 -6.84 8.54
C GLU A 12 -19.59 -6.40 9.88
N LYS A 13 -18.71 -6.12 10.86
CA LYS A 13 -19.13 -5.70 12.20
C LYS A 13 -19.69 -4.29 12.28
N ASN A 14 -19.23 -3.40 11.38
CA ASN A 14 -19.67 -2.01 11.33
C ASN A 14 -20.89 -1.88 10.40
N SER A 15 -21.56 -0.73 10.48
CA SER A 15 -22.66 -0.37 9.60
C SER A 15 -22.19 -0.05 8.17
N SER A 16 -20.89 0.12 7.94
CA SER A 16 -20.29 0.39 6.65
C SER A 16 -19.06 -0.48 6.40
N LEU A 17 -18.85 -0.84 5.14
CA LEU A 17 -17.68 -1.60 4.70
C LEU A 17 -16.41 -0.76 4.71
N GLY A 18 -15.27 -1.43 4.52
CA GLY A 18 -13.97 -0.81 4.28
C GLY A 18 -13.01 -0.85 5.46
N GLY A 19 -13.46 -1.26 6.64
CA GLY A 19 -12.59 -1.42 7.81
C GLY A 19 -11.76 -0.15 8.08
N ARG A 20 -10.44 -0.23 7.93
CA ARG A 20 -9.52 0.92 8.10
C ARG A 20 -9.52 1.91 6.93
N ALA A 21 -10.09 1.56 5.79
CA ALA A 21 -10.26 2.44 4.64
C ALA A 21 -11.69 3.02 4.53
N ARG A 22 -12.50 2.87 5.60
CA ARG A 22 -13.84 3.45 5.65
C ARG A 22 -13.78 4.97 5.78
N GLN A 23 -14.87 5.62 5.46
CA GLN A 23 -15.03 7.06 5.54
C GLN A 23 -15.94 7.44 6.72
N LEU A 24 -15.55 8.46 7.46
CA LEU A 24 -16.42 9.14 8.41
C LEU A 24 -17.16 10.25 7.69
N VAL A 25 -18.49 10.24 7.78
CA VAL A 25 -19.33 11.34 7.32
C VAL A 25 -19.96 12.02 8.54
N ARG A 26 -19.69 13.31 8.71
CA ARG A 26 -20.19 14.08 9.84
C ARG A 26 -20.50 15.52 9.38
N ASP A 27 -21.70 15.99 9.68
CA ASP A 27 -22.16 17.36 9.39
C ASP A 27 -21.92 17.78 7.93
N GLY A 28 -22.08 16.84 6.98
CA GLY A 28 -21.84 17.06 5.54
C GLY A 28 -20.36 16.94 5.11
N PHE A 29 -19.42 16.85 6.06
CA PHE A 29 -18.01 16.63 5.79
C PHE A 29 -17.68 15.15 5.66
N ARG A 30 -16.69 14.83 4.84
CA ARG A 30 -16.20 13.47 4.60
C ARG A 30 -14.73 13.37 4.95
N PHE A 31 -14.37 12.38 5.77
CA PHE A 31 -13.01 12.13 6.23
C PHE A 31 -12.63 10.68 5.95
N ASP A 32 -11.62 10.45 5.15
CA ASP A 32 -11.02 9.11 5.05
C ASP A 32 -10.34 8.76 6.36
N MET A 33 -10.69 7.60 6.96
CA MET A 33 -10.26 7.23 8.31
C MET A 33 -8.94 6.45 8.32
N GLY A 34 -8.26 6.37 7.20
CA GLY A 34 -7.04 5.58 7.05
C GLY A 34 -6.15 6.10 5.94
N PRO A 35 -5.91 5.31 4.89
CA PRO A 35 -5.04 5.72 3.79
C PRO A 35 -5.60 6.94 3.07
N THR A 36 -4.72 7.89 2.77
CA THR A 36 -5.03 9.08 1.96
C THR A 36 -4.23 9.11 0.66
N PHE A 37 -3.08 8.43 0.64
CA PHE A 37 -2.28 8.24 -0.56
C PHE A 37 -2.66 6.93 -1.25
N TYR A 38 -2.93 7.01 -2.54
CA TYR A 38 -3.11 5.85 -3.38
C TYR A 38 -1.78 5.53 -4.06
N TRP A 39 -1.11 4.53 -3.56
CA TRP A 39 0.13 3.99 -4.10
C TRP A 39 -0.11 2.61 -4.71
N MET A 40 0.83 2.14 -5.53
CA MET A 40 0.78 0.82 -6.18
C MET A 40 -0.48 0.65 -7.05
N PRO A 41 -0.75 1.56 -8.00
CA PRO A 41 -1.92 1.47 -8.87
C PRO A 41 -1.97 0.14 -9.64
N ASP A 42 -0.82 -0.40 -10.02
CA ASP A 42 -0.67 -1.66 -10.73
C ASP A 42 -1.26 -2.87 -9.99
N LEU A 43 -1.22 -2.89 -8.65
CA LEU A 43 -1.84 -3.95 -7.86
C LEU A 43 -3.36 -3.92 -7.94
N ILE A 44 -3.93 -2.73 -7.90
CA ILE A 44 -5.38 -2.55 -8.00
C ILE A 44 -5.86 -2.78 -9.44
N GLU A 45 -5.06 -2.37 -10.44
CA GLU A 45 -5.31 -2.70 -11.84
C GLU A 45 -5.35 -4.21 -12.06
N ARG A 46 -4.39 -4.96 -11.51
CA ARG A 46 -4.40 -6.43 -11.57
C ARG A 46 -5.63 -7.03 -10.91
N PHE A 47 -5.99 -6.52 -9.71
CA PHE A 47 -7.19 -6.99 -9.02
C PHE A 47 -8.44 -6.86 -9.90
N PHE A 48 -8.69 -5.69 -10.50
CA PHE A 48 -9.85 -5.51 -11.38
C PHE A 48 -9.72 -6.31 -12.68
N ALA A 49 -8.51 -6.42 -13.25
CA ALA A 49 -8.27 -7.22 -14.46
C ALA A 49 -8.58 -8.69 -14.26
N ASP A 50 -8.38 -9.25 -13.08
CA ASP A 50 -8.79 -10.63 -12.74
C ASP A 50 -10.30 -10.86 -12.92
N PHE A 51 -11.09 -9.79 -12.90
CA PHE A 51 -12.54 -9.81 -13.13
C PHE A 51 -12.95 -9.24 -14.50
N GLY A 52 -11.99 -8.99 -15.40
CA GLY A 52 -12.24 -8.41 -16.73
C GLY A 52 -12.65 -6.93 -16.70
N GLN A 53 -12.34 -6.22 -15.63
CA GLN A 53 -12.68 -4.83 -15.41
C GLN A 53 -11.42 -3.96 -15.23
N LYS A 54 -11.60 -2.64 -15.23
CA LYS A 54 -10.53 -1.66 -14.98
C LYS A 54 -10.94 -0.73 -13.82
N PRO A 55 -9.98 -0.25 -13.00
CA PRO A 55 -10.29 0.73 -11.96
C PRO A 55 -11.03 1.97 -12.49
N GLN A 56 -10.69 2.41 -13.70
CA GLN A 56 -11.27 3.58 -14.36
C GLN A 56 -12.76 3.43 -14.67
N ASP A 57 -13.28 2.19 -14.70
CA ASP A 57 -14.72 1.93 -14.85
C ASP A 57 -15.50 2.24 -13.56
N HIS A 58 -14.78 2.42 -12.45
CA HIS A 58 -15.37 2.56 -11.12
C HIS A 58 -15.10 3.90 -10.44
N PHE A 59 -13.92 4.49 -10.67
CA PHE A 59 -13.52 5.76 -10.06
C PHE A 59 -12.45 6.46 -10.89
N THR A 60 -12.36 7.77 -10.72
CA THR A 60 -11.34 8.60 -11.36
C THR A 60 -10.09 8.66 -10.48
N LEU A 61 -8.94 8.36 -11.09
CA LEU A 61 -7.64 8.42 -10.43
C LEU A 61 -6.84 9.60 -11.00
N ARG A 62 -6.42 10.52 -10.12
CA ARG A 62 -5.63 11.69 -10.48
C ARG A 62 -4.22 11.58 -9.89
N ARG A 63 -3.21 11.66 -10.74
CA ARG A 63 -1.83 11.80 -10.28
C ARG A 63 -1.61 13.17 -9.65
N LEU A 64 -0.97 13.18 -8.48
CA LEU A 64 -0.66 14.42 -7.79
C LEU A 64 0.68 14.99 -8.26
N ASP A 65 0.70 16.31 -8.51
CA ASP A 65 1.92 17.09 -8.75
C ASP A 65 1.73 18.49 -8.13
N PRO A 66 2.47 18.84 -7.08
CA PRO A 66 3.42 17.97 -6.36
C PRO A 66 2.73 16.74 -5.74
N SER A 67 3.47 15.65 -5.61
CA SER A 67 2.99 14.42 -4.97
C SER A 67 2.52 14.67 -3.54
N TYR A 68 3.31 15.43 -2.79
CA TYR A 68 3.00 15.94 -1.44
C TYR A 68 4.05 16.99 -1.04
N GLU A 69 3.77 17.68 0.05
CA GLU A 69 4.68 18.64 0.68
C GLU A 69 5.10 18.13 2.05
N ILE A 70 6.41 18.19 2.34
CA ILE A 70 6.94 17.93 3.67
C ILE A 70 7.25 19.27 4.33
N VAL A 71 6.63 19.51 5.48
CA VAL A 71 6.83 20.68 6.31
C VAL A 71 7.73 20.31 7.49
N PHE A 72 8.88 20.96 7.60
CA PHE A 72 9.82 20.75 8.70
C PHE A 72 9.53 21.71 9.85
N ALA A 73 9.95 21.34 11.06
CA ALA A 73 9.68 22.12 12.28
C ALA A 73 10.13 23.59 12.21
N GLU A 74 11.19 23.87 11.43
CA GLU A 74 11.73 25.21 11.21
C GLU A 74 10.98 26.03 10.16
N GLY A 75 9.83 25.54 9.68
CA GLY A 75 9.03 26.18 8.63
C GLY A 75 9.52 25.95 7.20
N ASN A 76 10.67 25.31 7.01
CA ASN A 76 11.15 24.90 5.70
C ASN A 76 10.21 23.86 5.08
N ARG A 77 10.03 23.94 3.76
CA ARG A 77 9.14 23.04 3.03
C ARG A 77 9.83 22.43 1.83
N ILE A 78 9.51 21.19 1.53
CA ILE A 78 9.90 20.53 0.29
C ILE A 78 8.63 19.98 -0.37
N ALA A 79 8.25 20.57 -1.50
CA ALA A 79 7.23 20.02 -2.38
C ALA A 79 7.89 18.96 -3.26
N LEU A 80 7.47 17.70 -3.14
CA LEU A 80 8.02 16.60 -3.92
C LEU A 80 7.31 16.56 -5.29
N PRO A 81 8.02 16.86 -6.39
CA PRO A 81 7.40 16.86 -7.71
C PRO A 81 7.06 15.43 -8.17
N ALA A 82 6.16 15.31 -9.12
CA ALA A 82 5.80 14.01 -9.69
C ALA A 82 6.86 13.49 -10.65
N GLY A 83 7.25 12.23 -10.47
CA GLY A 83 8.12 11.48 -11.38
C GLY A 83 9.61 11.52 -11.03
N GLU A 84 10.28 10.41 -11.34
CA GLU A 84 11.67 10.14 -10.97
C GLU A 84 12.65 11.24 -11.47
N GLN A 85 12.43 11.73 -12.68
CA GLN A 85 13.32 12.74 -13.26
C GLN A 85 13.25 14.05 -12.48
N ALA A 86 12.06 14.55 -12.19
CA ALA A 86 11.86 15.81 -11.46
C ALA A 86 12.35 15.70 -10.00
N VAL A 87 12.06 14.59 -9.34
CA VAL A 87 12.58 14.32 -7.98
C VAL A 87 14.11 14.26 -7.99
N THR A 88 14.70 13.62 -9.00
CA THR A 88 16.15 13.55 -9.13
C THR A 88 16.79 14.93 -9.34
N ALA A 89 16.15 15.80 -10.11
CA ALA A 89 16.60 17.18 -10.29
C ALA A 89 16.52 17.99 -9.00
N LEU A 90 15.42 17.87 -8.26
CA LEU A 90 15.26 18.49 -6.94
C LEU A 90 16.34 18.05 -5.96
N PHE A 91 16.67 16.77 -5.92
CA PHE A 91 17.72 16.23 -5.06
C PHE A 91 19.08 16.82 -5.43
N GLU A 92 19.42 16.88 -6.73
CA GLU A 92 20.66 17.43 -7.22
C GLU A 92 20.79 18.93 -6.94
N GLU A 93 19.69 19.67 -6.98
CA GLU A 93 19.64 21.11 -6.63
C GLU A 93 19.92 21.33 -5.14
N ILE A 94 19.30 20.54 -4.26
CA ILE A 94 19.47 20.68 -2.81
C ILE A 94 20.85 20.21 -2.34
N GLU A 95 21.31 19.07 -2.88
CA GLU A 95 22.61 18.48 -2.55
C GLU A 95 23.29 17.94 -3.83
N PRO A 96 24.29 18.66 -4.37
CA PRO A 96 25.01 18.20 -5.56
C PRO A 96 25.61 16.79 -5.40
N GLY A 97 25.34 15.92 -6.38
CA GLY A 97 25.72 14.52 -6.38
C GLY A 97 24.68 13.55 -5.83
N SER A 98 23.67 14.05 -5.09
CA SER A 98 22.62 13.21 -4.52
C SER A 98 21.67 12.64 -5.58
N GLY A 99 21.49 13.33 -6.70
CA GLY A 99 20.68 12.83 -7.82
C GLY A 99 21.23 11.53 -8.44
N LYS A 100 22.57 11.39 -8.52
CA LYS A 100 23.20 10.13 -8.96
C LYS A 100 22.92 8.97 -7.99
N PHE A 101 23.00 9.28 -6.70
CA PHE A 101 22.64 8.31 -5.65
C PHE A 101 21.18 7.90 -5.77
N LEU A 102 20.26 8.87 -5.88
CA LEU A 102 18.82 8.64 -5.95
C LEU A 102 18.45 7.71 -7.11
N ARG A 103 18.96 7.97 -8.32
CA ARG A 103 18.73 7.09 -9.48
C ARG A 103 19.18 5.64 -9.22
N LYS A 104 20.33 5.44 -8.58
CA LYS A 104 20.79 4.09 -8.20
C LYS A 104 19.90 3.46 -7.12
N PHE A 105 19.49 4.27 -6.17
CA PHE A 105 18.61 3.86 -5.08
C PHE A 105 17.24 3.42 -5.63
N LEU A 106 16.62 4.22 -6.51
CA LEU A 106 15.31 3.92 -7.10
C LEU A 106 15.35 2.71 -8.03
N ARG A 107 16.40 2.51 -8.84
CA ARG A 107 16.56 1.28 -9.62
C ARG A 107 16.64 0.03 -8.74
N SER A 108 17.29 0.12 -7.58
CA SER A 108 17.31 -0.98 -6.61
C SER A 108 15.96 -1.15 -5.93
N ALA A 109 15.24 -0.06 -5.69
CA ALA A 109 13.89 -0.07 -5.14
C ALA A 109 12.89 -0.70 -6.12
N GLU A 110 12.98 -0.38 -7.40
CA GLU A 110 12.18 -1.00 -8.47
C GLU A 110 12.38 -2.50 -8.52
N PHE A 111 13.63 -2.96 -8.52
CA PHE A 111 13.93 -4.40 -8.51
C PHE A 111 13.29 -5.09 -7.29
N ASN A 112 13.42 -4.49 -6.10
CA ASN A 112 12.82 -5.03 -4.89
C ASN A 112 11.29 -5.04 -4.98
N TYR A 113 10.69 -3.99 -5.54
CA TYR A 113 9.26 -3.89 -5.76
C TYR A 113 8.73 -5.01 -6.66
N ARG A 114 9.33 -5.16 -7.84
CA ARG A 114 8.95 -6.22 -8.79
C ARG A 114 9.11 -7.60 -8.17
N THR A 115 10.22 -7.85 -7.47
CA THR A 115 10.43 -9.12 -6.76
C THR A 115 9.36 -9.36 -5.69
N ALA A 116 9.05 -8.34 -4.88
CA ALA A 116 8.05 -8.46 -3.84
C ALA A 116 6.65 -8.72 -4.42
N VAL A 117 6.24 -7.91 -5.40
CA VAL A 117 4.90 -7.95 -5.98
C VAL A 117 4.66 -9.20 -6.83
N GLU A 118 5.64 -9.59 -7.63
CA GLU A 118 5.47 -10.71 -8.57
C GLU A 118 5.71 -12.08 -7.92
N LYS A 119 6.59 -12.15 -6.91
CA LYS A 119 7.10 -13.44 -6.42
C LYS A 119 6.86 -13.70 -4.93
N VAL A 120 6.72 -12.66 -4.12
CA VAL A 120 6.64 -12.82 -2.66
C VAL A 120 5.20 -12.71 -2.16
N ILE A 121 4.51 -11.60 -2.45
CA ILE A 121 3.19 -11.34 -1.86
C ILE A 121 2.10 -12.33 -2.32
N GLN A 122 2.33 -13.05 -3.40
CA GLN A 122 1.39 -14.05 -3.91
C GLN A 122 1.56 -15.42 -3.22
N LYS A 123 2.59 -15.59 -2.40
CA LYS A 123 2.79 -16.82 -1.64
C LYS A 123 2.03 -16.76 -0.32
N PRO A 124 1.57 -17.90 0.18
CA PRO A 124 0.75 -17.95 1.41
C PRO A 124 1.48 -17.54 2.69
N GLY A 125 2.80 -17.34 2.65
CA GLY A 125 3.60 -16.92 3.82
C GLY A 125 3.68 -17.96 4.93
N ARG A 126 3.64 -19.24 4.59
CA ARG A 126 3.66 -20.35 5.57
C ARG A 126 5.03 -20.60 6.16
N SER A 127 6.09 -20.21 5.47
CA SER A 127 7.47 -20.44 5.90
C SER A 127 8.40 -19.32 5.46
N PRO A 128 9.37 -18.90 6.29
CA PRO A 128 10.45 -18.01 5.86
C PRO A 128 11.24 -18.53 4.65
N LEU A 129 11.23 -19.84 4.42
CA LEU A 129 11.89 -20.45 3.25
C LEU A 129 11.26 -20.03 1.92
N GLU A 130 10.02 -19.57 1.92
CA GLU A 130 9.37 -19.01 0.73
C GLU A 130 10.07 -17.74 0.22
N LEU A 131 10.84 -17.07 1.08
CA LEU A 131 11.68 -15.91 0.74
C LEU A 131 13.03 -16.31 0.16
N VAL A 132 13.41 -17.61 0.25
CA VAL A 132 14.69 -18.11 -0.27
C VAL A 132 14.57 -18.35 -1.76
N MET A 133 14.96 -17.34 -2.54
CA MET A 133 14.96 -17.34 -4.02
C MET A 133 16.26 -16.71 -4.50
N PRO A 134 16.73 -16.98 -5.73
CA PRO A 134 17.93 -16.36 -6.27
C PRO A 134 17.94 -14.85 -6.13
N GLU A 135 16.79 -14.20 -6.40
CA GLU A 135 16.62 -12.75 -6.31
C GLU A 135 16.78 -12.21 -4.89
N THR A 136 16.29 -12.93 -3.89
CA THR A 136 16.38 -12.52 -2.48
C THR A 136 17.73 -12.88 -1.87
N ILE A 137 18.34 -13.99 -2.28
CA ILE A 137 19.69 -14.39 -1.85
C ILE A 137 20.72 -13.35 -2.24
N VAL A 138 20.70 -12.89 -3.51
CA VAL A 138 21.59 -11.82 -3.99
C VAL A 138 21.38 -10.51 -3.20
N ARG A 139 20.20 -10.32 -2.62
CA ARG A 139 19.81 -9.14 -1.84
C ARG A 139 19.87 -9.37 -0.33
N LEU A 140 20.38 -10.51 0.14
CA LEU A 140 20.46 -10.84 1.58
C LEU A 140 21.02 -9.68 2.44
N PRO A 141 22.06 -8.92 2.04
CA PRO A 141 22.52 -7.77 2.80
C PRO A 141 21.46 -6.69 3.03
N GLN A 142 20.42 -6.63 2.20
CA GLN A 142 19.33 -5.64 2.33
C GLN A 142 18.32 -6.04 3.41
N PHE A 143 18.28 -7.29 3.83
CA PHE A 143 17.43 -7.74 4.93
C PHE A 143 18.10 -7.50 6.29
N VAL A 144 19.43 -7.37 6.31
CA VAL A 144 20.21 -7.15 7.55
C VAL A 144 20.48 -5.65 7.77
N ARG A 145 20.75 -4.91 6.70
CA ARG A 145 21.01 -3.47 6.79
C ARG A 145 19.72 -2.68 6.83
N SER A 146 19.67 -1.62 7.64
CA SER A 146 18.51 -0.74 7.68
C SER A 146 18.42 0.19 6.47
N VAL A 147 17.21 0.67 6.19
CA VAL A 147 16.97 1.68 5.15
C VAL A 147 17.69 2.98 5.49
N ALA A 148 17.66 3.42 6.76
CA ALA A 148 18.39 4.60 7.23
C ALA A 148 19.89 4.52 6.98
N HIS A 149 20.51 3.37 7.27
CA HIS A 149 21.93 3.16 6.99
C HIS A 149 22.25 3.35 5.51
N THR A 150 21.41 2.81 4.63
CA THR A 150 21.61 2.91 3.19
C THR A 150 21.48 4.35 2.70
N ILE A 151 20.47 5.08 3.18
CA ILE A 151 20.21 6.49 2.82
C ILE A 151 21.37 7.39 3.28
N ARG A 152 21.78 7.26 4.55
CA ARG A 152 22.85 8.10 5.15
C ARG A 152 24.21 7.97 4.48
N ARG A 153 24.46 6.88 3.76
CA ARG A 153 25.71 6.72 2.98
C ARG A 153 25.73 7.51 1.68
N GLY A 154 24.58 7.90 1.17
CA GLY A 154 24.50 8.57 -0.13
C GLY A 154 23.91 9.97 -0.11
N VAL A 155 23.29 10.37 1.01
CA VAL A 155 22.67 11.68 1.18
C VAL A 155 23.11 12.26 2.53
N LYS A 156 23.59 13.51 2.54
CA LYS A 156 24.05 14.24 3.75
C LYS A 156 22.97 15.18 4.26
N ASP A 157 22.24 15.84 3.39
CA ASP A 157 21.16 16.77 3.76
C ASP A 157 20.05 16.03 4.53
N VAL A 158 19.76 16.53 5.73
CA VAL A 158 18.80 15.90 6.66
C VAL A 158 17.39 15.89 6.07
N ARG A 159 17.01 16.92 5.33
CA ARG A 159 15.68 17.05 4.72
C ARG A 159 15.48 15.98 3.65
N LEU A 160 16.47 15.78 2.77
CA LEU A 160 16.44 14.72 1.74
C LEU A 160 16.45 13.32 2.36
N ARG A 161 17.17 13.13 3.48
CA ARG A 161 17.08 11.86 4.23
C ARG A 161 15.66 11.60 4.70
N ARG A 162 14.97 12.60 5.26
CA ARG A 162 13.58 12.46 5.74
C ARG A 162 12.62 12.14 4.61
N VAL A 163 12.80 12.74 3.43
CA VAL A 163 12.03 12.39 2.22
C VAL A 163 12.16 10.89 1.91
N LEU A 164 13.39 10.34 1.93
CA LEU A 164 13.61 8.92 1.64
C LEU A 164 13.22 7.97 2.77
N GLU A 165 13.28 8.44 4.02
CA GLU A 165 12.88 7.68 5.21
C GLU A 165 11.34 7.65 5.41
N PHE A 166 10.62 8.61 4.84
CA PHE A 166 9.17 8.78 5.01
C PHE A 166 8.36 7.48 4.76
N PRO A 167 8.61 6.69 3.70
CA PRO A 167 7.82 5.48 3.46
C PRO A 167 7.92 4.42 4.57
N ALA A 168 8.95 4.45 5.41
CA ALA A 168 9.07 3.53 6.56
C ALA A 168 7.95 3.73 7.60
N LEU A 169 7.33 4.93 7.65
CA LEU A 169 6.21 5.22 8.55
C LEU A 169 5.00 4.32 8.31
N PHE A 170 4.79 3.86 7.08
CA PHE A 170 3.66 2.97 6.74
C PHE A 170 3.79 1.57 7.35
N LEU A 171 4.99 1.17 7.76
CA LEU A 171 5.21 -0.03 8.59
C LEU A 171 4.96 0.20 10.07
N GLY A 172 4.81 1.45 10.50
CA GLY A 172 4.83 1.80 11.93
C GLY A 172 6.19 1.56 12.58
N ALA A 173 7.27 1.53 11.81
CA ALA A 173 8.63 1.22 12.27
C ALA A 173 9.58 2.40 12.06
N ARG A 174 10.64 2.45 12.86
CA ARG A 174 11.71 3.44 12.69
C ARG A 174 12.58 3.07 11.47
N PRO A 175 13.07 4.04 10.68
CA PRO A 175 13.93 3.77 9.53
C PRO A 175 15.21 3.01 9.88
N GLU A 176 15.72 3.16 11.11
CA GLU A 176 16.89 2.43 11.64
C GLU A 176 16.61 0.93 11.85
N GLN A 177 15.36 0.57 12.07
CA GLN A 177 14.91 -0.81 12.33
C GLN A 177 14.28 -1.46 11.11
N THR A 178 13.99 -0.67 10.06
CA THR A 178 13.38 -1.14 8.83
C THR A 178 14.44 -1.71 7.90
N PRO A 179 14.33 -2.97 7.45
CA PRO A 179 15.26 -3.55 6.49
C PRO A 179 15.34 -2.74 5.20
N SER A 180 16.53 -2.60 4.65
CA SER A 180 16.79 -1.83 3.44
C SER A 180 16.07 -2.39 2.19
N PHE A 181 15.61 -3.64 2.22
CA PHE A 181 14.74 -4.20 1.20
C PHE A 181 13.44 -3.41 1.06
N TYR A 182 12.94 -2.85 2.15
CA TYR A 182 11.70 -2.06 2.19
C TYR A 182 11.77 -0.73 1.42
N ARG A 183 12.93 -0.34 0.90
CA ARG A 183 13.04 0.78 -0.05
C ARG A 183 12.13 0.61 -1.28
N LEU A 184 11.61 -0.59 -1.51
CA LEU A 184 10.58 -0.84 -2.54
C LEU A 184 9.45 0.17 -2.49
N MET A 185 9.09 0.67 -1.30
CA MET A 185 8.06 1.70 -1.12
C MET A 185 8.47 3.07 -1.71
N ASN A 186 9.77 3.37 -1.78
CA ASN A 186 10.24 4.57 -2.47
C ASN A 186 10.01 4.48 -4.00
N TYR A 187 10.04 3.27 -4.57
CA TYR A 187 9.66 3.09 -5.96
C TYR A 187 8.14 3.20 -6.15
N ALA A 188 7.34 2.66 -5.22
CA ALA A 188 5.90 2.84 -5.24
C ALA A 188 5.51 4.32 -5.22
N ASP A 189 6.21 5.13 -4.42
CA ASP A 189 6.01 6.58 -4.30
C ASP A 189 6.54 7.36 -5.52
N MET A 190 7.86 7.33 -5.74
CA MET A 190 8.53 8.21 -6.69
C MET A 190 8.53 7.65 -8.13
N GLY A 191 8.52 6.32 -8.29
CA GLY A 191 8.51 5.64 -9.58
C GLY A 191 7.09 5.51 -10.14
N LEU A 192 6.18 4.85 -9.40
CA LEU A 192 4.80 4.67 -9.82
C LEU A 192 3.94 5.91 -9.56
N GLY A 193 4.35 6.74 -8.61
CA GLY A 193 3.72 8.02 -8.28
C GLY A 193 2.70 7.92 -7.16
N THR A 194 2.39 9.10 -6.63
CA THR A 194 1.34 9.28 -5.63
C THR A 194 0.07 9.78 -6.32
N TRP A 195 -1.03 9.10 -6.04
CA TRP A 195 -2.31 9.34 -6.70
C TRP A 195 -3.39 9.66 -5.68
N HIS A 196 -4.45 10.27 -6.15
CA HIS A 196 -5.67 10.56 -5.39
C HIS A 196 -6.89 10.02 -6.12
N ILE A 197 -7.77 9.36 -5.41
CA ILE A 197 -9.08 8.95 -5.92
C ILE A 197 -10.05 10.11 -5.72
N GLU A 198 -10.70 10.58 -6.78
CA GLU A 198 -11.73 11.62 -6.66
C GLU A 198 -12.88 11.11 -5.79
N GLY A 199 -13.20 11.86 -4.73
CA GLY A 199 -14.16 11.45 -3.71
C GLY A 199 -13.58 10.62 -2.55
N GLY A 200 -12.24 10.43 -2.51
CA GLY A 200 -11.52 9.79 -1.42
C GLY A 200 -11.38 8.27 -1.55
N MET A 201 -10.64 7.67 -0.63
CA MET A 201 -10.34 6.22 -0.62
C MET A 201 -11.59 5.34 -0.46
N ALA A 202 -12.67 5.89 0.08
CA ALA A 202 -13.95 5.18 0.17
C ALA A 202 -14.50 4.77 -1.21
N GLN A 203 -14.13 5.45 -2.30
CA GLN A 203 -14.53 5.06 -3.66
C GLN A 203 -13.93 3.72 -4.09
N LEU A 204 -12.70 3.41 -3.64
CA LEU A 204 -12.11 2.09 -3.86
C LEU A 204 -12.91 1.00 -3.13
N VAL A 205 -13.29 1.25 -1.88
CA VAL A 205 -14.14 0.33 -1.11
C VAL A 205 -15.47 0.11 -1.79
N ALA A 206 -16.14 1.20 -2.22
CA ALA A 206 -17.41 1.11 -2.94
C ALA A 206 -17.29 0.37 -4.27
N ALA A 207 -16.18 0.52 -4.98
CA ALA A 207 -15.92 -0.23 -6.22
C ALA A 207 -15.79 -1.73 -5.95
N MET A 208 -15.05 -2.13 -4.93
CA MET A 208 -14.91 -3.52 -4.52
C MET A 208 -16.24 -4.11 -4.03
N GLU A 209 -17.04 -3.34 -3.30
CA GLU A 209 -18.38 -3.73 -2.86
C GLU A 209 -19.30 -3.98 -4.05
N ARG A 210 -19.35 -3.05 -5.02
CA ARG A 210 -20.16 -3.23 -6.24
C ARG A 210 -19.75 -4.50 -6.98
N LEU A 211 -18.44 -4.72 -7.16
CA LEU A 211 -17.94 -5.92 -7.80
C LEU A 211 -18.36 -7.19 -7.04
N ALA A 212 -18.24 -7.22 -5.73
CA ALA A 212 -18.64 -8.36 -4.92
C ALA A 212 -20.15 -8.67 -5.08
N ARG A 213 -21.01 -7.64 -5.03
CA ARG A 213 -22.45 -7.78 -5.23
C ARG A 213 -22.80 -8.28 -6.65
N THR A 214 -22.10 -7.79 -7.67
CA THR A 214 -22.28 -8.26 -9.06
C THR A 214 -21.93 -9.74 -9.20
N LEU A 215 -21.01 -10.25 -8.38
CA LEU A 215 -20.64 -11.66 -8.32
C LEU A 215 -21.57 -12.51 -7.42
N GLY A 216 -22.65 -11.93 -6.90
CA GLY A 216 -23.60 -12.64 -6.06
C GLY A 216 -23.19 -12.79 -4.60
N VAL A 217 -22.19 -12.02 -4.13
CA VAL A 217 -21.81 -12.02 -2.71
C VAL A 217 -22.91 -11.36 -1.89
N GLU A 218 -23.44 -12.06 -0.91
CA GLU A 218 -24.31 -11.50 0.12
C GLU A 218 -23.44 -10.73 1.13
N ILE A 219 -23.77 -9.45 1.37
CA ILE A 219 -23.00 -8.60 2.28
C ILE A 219 -23.90 -8.14 3.42
N LEU A 220 -23.54 -8.54 4.62
CA LEU A 220 -24.30 -8.27 5.85
C LEU A 220 -23.51 -7.35 6.79
N PRO A 221 -23.76 -6.02 6.77
CA PRO A 221 -23.23 -5.10 7.77
C PRO A 221 -23.90 -5.33 9.13
N ASP A 222 -23.33 -4.76 10.19
CA ASP A 222 -23.80 -4.90 11.58
C ASP A 222 -23.87 -6.36 12.06
N HIS A 223 -22.98 -7.22 11.53
CA HIS A 223 -22.86 -8.63 11.90
C HIS A 223 -21.47 -8.94 12.48
N PRO A 224 -21.17 -8.52 13.73
CA PRO A 224 -19.88 -8.81 14.36
C PRO A 224 -19.74 -10.31 14.61
N VAL A 225 -18.78 -10.95 13.95
CA VAL A 225 -18.42 -12.34 14.24
C VAL A 225 -17.80 -12.43 15.63
N ARG A 226 -18.39 -13.26 16.49
CA ARG A 226 -17.95 -13.49 17.87
C ARG A 226 -17.11 -14.75 18.00
N LYS A 227 -17.41 -15.76 17.19
CA LYS A 227 -16.73 -17.04 17.26
C LYS A 227 -16.76 -17.75 15.89
N ILE A 228 -15.62 -18.35 15.53
CA ILE A 228 -15.56 -19.34 14.45
C ILE A 228 -15.90 -20.70 15.06
N LEU A 229 -16.87 -21.38 14.50
CA LEU A 229 -17.34 -22.69 14.96
C LEU A 229 -16.47 -23.77 14.33
N VAL A 230 -15.78 -24.56 15.17
CA VAL A 230 -14.88 -25.60 14.72
C VAL A 230 -15.30 -26.93 15.34
N GLU A 231 -15.42 -27.97 14.55
CA GLU A 231 -15.62 -29.36 14.98
C GLU A 231 -14.46 -30.21 14.47
N GLY A 232 -13.71 -30.80 15.42
CA GLY A 232 -12.47 -31.47 15.08
C GLY A 232 -11.47 -30.49 14.45
N ASN A 233 -11.11 -30.72 13.18
CA ASN A 233 -10.17 -29.87 12.43
C ASN A 233 -10.86 -29.11 11.27
N HIS A 234 -12.19 -28.97 11.29
CA HIS A 234 -12.97 -28.34 10.23
C HIS A 234 -13.75 -27.16 10.75
N VAL A 235 -13.70 -26.03 10.04
CA VAL A 235 -14.59 -24.89 10.26
C VAL A 235 -16.00 -25.29 9.80
N ARG A 236 -17.00 -25.06 10.64
CA ARG A 236 -18.42 -25.38 10.40
C ARG A 236 -19.29 -24.15 10.21
N GLY A 237 -18.76 -22.99 10.51
CA GLY A 237 -19.50 -21.74 10.39
C GLY A 237 -19.02 -20.67 11.34
N GLU A 238 -19.79 -19.62 11.46
CA GLU A 238 -19.54 -18.45 12.28
C GLU A 238 -20.74 -18.11 13.16
N ALA A 239 -20.47 -17.66 14.37
CA ALA A 239 -21.49 -17.17 15.30
C ALA A 239 -21.40 -15.66 15.44
N THR A 240 -22.53 -14.99 15.27
CA THR A 240 -22.72 -13.55 15.49
C THR A 240 -23.77 -13.31 16.57
N ASP A 241 -23.96 -12.07 16.98
CA ASP A 241 -25.07 -11.70 17.89
C ASP A 241 -26.45 -11.85 17.20
N ARG A 242 -26.49 -12.05 15.89
CA ARG A 242 -27.72 -12.16 15.07
C ARG A 242 -28.00 -13.57 14.55
N GLY A 243 -27.13 -14.53 14.81
CA GLY A 243 -27.32 -15.91 14.37
C GLY A 243 -26.03 -16.63 14.02
N ARG A 244 -26.19 -17.82 13.45
CA ARG A 244 -25.08 -18.65 12.91
C ARG A 244 -25.16 -18.68 11.40
N PHE A 245 -24.01 -18.66 10.77
CA PHE A 245 -23.80 -18.70 9.34
C PHE A 245 -22.88 -19.85 8.97
#